data_6d66742c048ad0f451c0959a68bce0d6
#
_entry.id   6d66742c048ad0f451c0959a68bce0d6
#
_cell.length_a   1.000
_cell.length_b   1.000
_cell.length_c   1.000
_cell.angle_alpha   90.00
_cell.angle_beta   90.00
_cell.angle_gamma   90.00
#
_symmetry.space_group_name_H-M   'P 1'
#
loop_
_entity.id
_entity.type
_entity.pdbx_description
1 polymer ?
#
loop_
_entity_poly.entity_id
_entity_poly.type
_entity_poly.pdbx_seq_one_letter_code
_entity_poly.pdbx_strand_id
1 'polypeptide(L)'
;MGTYIMHFVDKLRYNLIHIRTYEEYTMSFANLKKNRSSSINKLVAAAGDQLSPQTEKKSYTDDRIWKPSVDKAGNGYAVIRFLPAAEGTELPWVRYWDHGFKGPTGQWYIERSLTSIGQNDPVSEANSKLWNSGNDDDKATVRERKRRLHYVSNILVESDPANPANEGQVFLFVYGKKIFDKIMDVMQPQFADEEPMNP
;
A
#
# COMPACT_ATOMS: atom_id res chain seq x y z
N MET A 1 9.40 6.32 36.29
CA MET A 1 10.20 5.75 35.16
C MET A 1 11.16 4.61 35.59
N GLY A 2 10.91 3.95 36.71
CA GLY A 2 11.81 2.95 37.31
C GLY A 2 11.34 1.50 37.29
N THR A 3 10.07 1.24 36.95
CA THR A 3 9.47 -0.10 37.17
C THR A 3 9.57 -1.04 35.95
N TYR A 4 9.81 -0.53 34.74
CA TYR A 4 9.92 -1.36 33.54
C TYR A 4 11.31 -1.97 33.29
N ILE A 5 12.37 -1.40 33.86
CA ILE A 5 13.74 -1.87 33.70
C ILE A 5 14.02 -3.09 34.60
N MET A 6 13.39 -3.17 35.77
CA MET A 6 13.56 -4.30 36.68
C MET A 6 12.98 -5.61 36.16
N HIS A 7 11.85 -5.56 35.42
CA HIS A 7 11.22 -6.78 34.86
C HIS A 7 12.01 -7.41 33.70
N PHE A 8 12.79 -6.61 32.97
CA PHE A 8 13.61 -7.11 31.87
C PHE A 8 14.89 -7.79 32.36
N VAL A 9 15.47 -7.29 33.44
CA VAL A 9 16.71 -7.85 34.04
C VAL A 9 16.41 -9.18 34.74
N ASP A 10 15.26 -9.33 35.39
CA ASP A 10 14.86 -10.58 36.02
C ASP A 10 14.55 -11.68 35.01
N LYS A 11 13.99 -11.35 33.87
CA LYS A 11 13.74 -12.31 32.79
C LYS A 11 15.02 -12.80 32.10
N LEU A 12 16.04 -11.96 32.03
CA LEU A 12 17.38 -12.35 31.55
C LEU A 12 18.14 -13.20 32.58
N ARG A 13 17.97 -12.95 33.88
CA ARG A 13 18.54 -13.79 34.95
C ARG A 13 17.89 -15.17 35.00
N TYR A 14 16.59 -15.28 34.78
CA TYR A 14 15.88 -16.57 34.74
C TYR A 14 16.35 -17.45 33.57
N ASN A 15 16.62 -16.86 32.41
CA ASN A 15 17.16 -17.59 31.26
C ASN A 15 18.63 -18.00 31.42
N LEU A 16 19.42 -17.25 32.17
CA LEU A 16 20.83 -17.58 32.44
C LEU A 16 21.01 -18.67 33.50
N ILE A 17 20.04 -18.83 34.43
CA ILE A 17 20.09 -19.89 35.46
C ILE A 17 19.67 -21.25 34.88
N HIS A 18 18.81 -21.27 33.86
CA HIS A 18 18.39 -22.50 33.19
C HIS A 18 19.42 -23.11 32.23
N ILE A 19 20.48 -22.39 31.89
CA ILE A 19 21.56 -22.88 31.02
C ILE A 19 22.62 -23.65 31.82
N ARG A 20 22.55 -23.67 33.17
CA ARG A 20 23.65 -24.18 34.02
C ARG A 20 23.43 -25.54 34.70
N THR A 21 22.36 -26.27 34.32
CA THR A 21 22.18 -27.66 34.77
C THR A 21 22.04 -28.59 33.55
N TYR A 22 23.09 -28.65 32.74
CA TYR A 22 23.28 -29.82 31.89
C TYR A 22 24.08 -30.83 32.67
N GLU A 23 23.38 -31.83 33.22
CA GLU A 23 24.02 -33.08 33.63
C GLU A 23 24.78 -33.65 32.42
N GLU A 24 26.00 -34.11 32.68
CA GLU A 24 26.84 -34.84 31.72
C GLU A 24 26.10 -36.13 31.29
N TYR A 25 25.23 -36.04 30.33
CA TYR A 25 24.78 -37.24 29.59
C TYR A 25 25.91 -37.68 28.67
N THR A 26 26.62 -38.75 29.06
CA THR A 26 27.48 -39.49 28.14
C THR A 26 26.65 -40.02 26.99
N MET A 27 26.49 -39.24 25.93
CA MET A 27 25.76 -39.64 24.75
C MET A 27 26.55 -40.71 24.00
N SER A 28 26.01 -41.93 23.92
CA SER A 28 26.52 -42.99 23.05
C SER A 28 26.59 -42.45 21.59
N PHE A 29 27.65 -42.82 20.85
CA PHE A 29 27.88 -42.44 19.46
C PHE A 29 26.68 -42.78 18.56
N ALA A 30 25.94 -43.83 18.88
CA ALA A 30 24.67 -44.21 18.22
C ALA A 30 23.55 -43.16 18.43
N ASN A 31 23.46 -42.60 19.66
CA ASN A 31 22.50 -41.55 19.99
C ASN A 31 22.86 -40.23 19.34
N LEU A 32 24.14 -39.90 19.23
CA LEU A 32 24.62 -38.72 18.47
C LEU A 32 24.28 -38.82 16.97
N LYS A 33 24.45 -40.00 16.38
CA LYS A 33 24.09 -40.23 14.96
C LYS A 33 22.59 -40.14 14.72
N LYS A 34 21.77 -40.64 15.63
CA LYS A 34 20.29 -40.59 15.56
C LYS A 34 19.78 -39.14 15.76
N ASN A 35 20.37 -38.43 16.72
CA ASN A 35 20.02 -37.01 16.96
C ASN A 35 20.43 -36.10 15.78
N ARG A 36 21.57 -36.38 15.13
CA ARG A 36 22.04 -35.65 13.97
C ARG A 36 21.08 -35.81 12.78
N SER A 37 20.58 -37.00 12.49
CA SER A 37 19.61 -37.22 11.40
C SER A 37 18.26 -36.54 11.69
N SER A 38 17.78 -36.60 12.94
CA SER A 38 16.53 -35.92 13.32
C SER A 38 16.68 -34.39 13.30
N SER A 39 17.84 -33.87 13.70
CA SER A 39 18.13 -32.43 13.61
C SER A 39 18.25 -31.92 12.18
N ILE A 40 18.88 -32.71 11.30
CA ILE A 40 18.97 -32.38 9.86
C ILE A 40 17.58 -32.37 9.24
N ASN A 41 16.74 -33.38 9.54
CA ASN A 41 15.35 -33.40 9.03
C ASN A 41 14.52 -32.22 9.51
N LYS A 42 14.69 -31.80 10.78
CA LYS A 42 14.06 -30.60 11.32
C LYS A 42 14.57 -29.32 10.65
N LEU A 43 15.88 -29.24 10.39
CA LEU A 43 16.46 -28.10 9.67
C LEU A 43 16.01 -28.05 8.20
N VAL A 44 15.91 -29.18 7.54
CA VAL A 44 15.40 -29.26 6.16
C VAL A 44 13.92 -28.90 6.09
N ALA A 45 13.12 -29.35 7.08
CA ALA A 45 11.71 -28.96 7.18
C ALA A 45 11.55 -27.44 7.43
N ALA A 46 12.29 -26.90 8.40
CA ALA A 46 12.28 -25.48 8.69
C ALA A 46 12.82 -24.61 7.55
N ALA A 47 13.84 -25.09 6.82
CA ALA A 47 14.34 -24.45 5.62
C ALA A 47 13.32 -24.54 4.46
N GLY A 48 12.61 -25.67 4.35
CA GLY A 48 11.52 -25.85 3.39
C GLY A 48 10.36 -24.88 3.64
N ASP A 49 9.99 -24.67 4.90
CA ASP A 49 8.97 -23.69 5.28
C ASP A 49 9.40 -22.25 5.04
N GLN A 50 10.70 -21.93 5.21
CA GLN A 50 11.25 -20.61 4.93
C GLN A 50 11.52 -20.38 3.43
N LEU A 51 11.82 -21.43 2.67
CA LEU A 51 12.07 -21.38 1.22
C LEU A 51 10.80 -21.61 0.40
N SER A 52 9.76 -22.17 0.99
CA SER A 52 8.43 -22.13 0.37
C SER A 52 8.05 -20.66 0.30
N PRO A 53 7.93 -20.05 -0.89
CA PRO A 53 7.32 -18.75 -0.97
C PRO A 53 5.94 -18.93 -0.37
N GLN A 54 5.72 -18.43 0.84
CA GLN A 54 4.37 -18.16 1.31
C GLN A 54 3.80 -17.14 0.32
N THR A 55 3.28 -17.63 -0.78
CA THR A 55 2.41 -16.90 -1.67
C THR A 55 1.05 -16.77 -0.96
N GLU A 56 1.05 -16.27 0.26
CA GLU A 56 -0.06 -15.44 0.67
C GLU A 56 -0.06 -14.30 -0.34
N LYS A 57 -1.00 -14.38 -1.27
CA LYS A 57 -1.34 -13.25 -2.13
C LYS A 57 -1.70 -12.12 -1.16
N LYS A 58 -0.70 -11.30 -0.79
CA LYS A 58 -0.96 -10.09 -0.03
C LYS A 58 -1.97 -9.32 -0.86
N SER A 59 -3.23 -9.35 -0.42
CA SER A 59 -4.24 -8.48 -0.99
C SER A 59 -3.81 -7.06 -0.64
N TYR A 60 -3.35 -6.33 -1.65
CA TYR A 60 -3.06 -4.90 -1.53
C TYR A 60 -4.33 -4.05 -1.64
N THR A 61 -5.50 -4.70 -1.54
CA THR A 61 -6.79 -4.02 -1.56
C THR A 61 -7.03 -3.39 -0.18
N ASP A 62 -7.18 -2.09 -0.16
CA ASP A 62 -7.61 -1.35 1.03
C ASP A 62 -9.14 -1.27 1.00
N ASP A 63 -9.80 -1.93 1.95
CA ASP A 63 -11.26 -2.03 2.03
C ASP A 63 -11.94 -0.68 2.30
N ARG A 64 -11.17 0.33 2.70
CA ARG A 64 -11.67 1.70 2.86
C ARG A 64 -11.84 2.42 1.53
N ILE A 65 -11.24 1.91 0.46
CA ILE A 65 -11.29 2.53 -0.86
C ILE A 65 -12.43 1.93 -1.67
N TRP A 66 -13.45 2.74 -1.91
CA TRP A 66 -14.53 2.35 -2.81
C TRP A 66 -14.13 2.49 -4.28
N LYS A 67 -14.57 1.54 -5.07
CA LYS A 67 -14.45 1.55 -6.54
C LYS A 67 -15.78 1.14 -7.14
N PRO A 68 -16.24 1.83 -8.20
CA PRO A 68 -17.45 1.42 -8.89
C PRO A 68 -17.24 0.04 -9.52
N SER A 69 -18.23 -0.83 -9.37
CA SER A 69 -18.27 -2.08 -10.11
C SER A 69 -18.65 -1.80 -11.56
N VAL A 70 -17.92 -2.41 -12.48
CA VAL A 70 -18.16 -2.26 -13.92
C VAL A 70 -18.38 -3.63 -14.55
N ASP A 71 -19.20 -3.65 -15.60
CA ASP A 71 -19.45 -4.83 -16.42
C ASP A 71 -18.24 -5.15 -17.33
N LYS A 72 -18.36 -6.19 -18.13
CA LYS A 72 -17.30 -6.60 -19.08
C LYS A 72 -17.03 -5.54 -20.17
N ALA A 73 -17.97 -4.66 -20.42
CA ALA A 73 -17.83 -3.55 -21.36
C ALA A 73 -17.25 -2.28 -20.71
N GLY A 74 -17.02 -2.29 -19.39
CA GLY A 74 -16.48 -1.17 -18.64
C GLY A 74 -17.53 -0.17 -18.17
N ASN A 75 -18.84 -0.49 -18.26
CA ASN A 75 -19.92 0.37 -17.82
C ASN A 75 -20.29 0.04 -16.37
N GLY A 76 -20.54 1.06 -15.57
CA GLY A 76 -21.02 0.93 -14.20
C GLY A 76 -21.87 2.14 -13.83
N TYR A 77 -22.71 1.96 -12.81
CA TYR A 77 -23.56 3.02 -12.27
C TYR A 77 -23.54 2.99 -10.76
N ALA A 78 -23.33 4.13 -10.16
CA ALA A 78 -23.51 4.35 -8.73
C ALA A 78 -23.79 5.84 -8.48
N VAL A 79 -24.47 6.14 -7.39
CA VAL A 79 -24.69 7.50 -6.92
C VAL A 79 -23.86 7.69 -5.65
N ILE A 80 -22.99 8.67 -5.69
CA ILE A 80 -22.11 9.03 -4.58
C ILE A 80 -22.24 10.51 -4.25
N ARG A 81 -22.07 10.84 -2.98
CA ARG A 81 -22.00 12.22 -2.52
C ARG A 81 -20.61 12.51 -1.98
N PHE A 82 -19.94 13.54 -2.48
CA PHE A 82 -18.72 14.05 -1.90
C PHE A 82 -19.03 14.73 -0.56
N LEU A 83 -18.25 14.39 0.45
CA LEU A 83 -18.42 14.95 1.78
C LEU A 83 -17.57 16.21 1.95
N PRO A 84 -17.99 17.17 2.79
CA PRO A 84 -17.22 18.35 3.09
C PRO A 84 -15.90 17.99 3.78
N ALA A 85 -15.03 18.97 3.93
CA ALA A 85 -13.78 18.83 4.66
C ALA A 85 -14.04 18.33 6.10
N ALA A 86 -13.28 17.34 6.54
CA ALA A 86 -13.34 16.84 7.90
C ALA A 86 -12.83 17.93 8.88
N GLU A 87 -13.27 17.86 10.12
CA GLU A 87 -12.82 18.77 11.17
C GLU A 87 -11.30 18.80 11.25
N GLY A 88 -10.71 19.99 11.23
CA GLY A 88 -9.26 20.20 11.22
C GLY A 88 -8.57 20.09 9.86
N THR A 89 -9.33 19.91 8.76
CA THR A 89 -8.80 19.95 7.39
C THR A 89 -9.36 21.14 6.62
N GLU A 90 -8.54 21.77 5.77
CA GLU A 90 -8.95 22.94 4.97
C GLU A 90 -9.71 22.54 3.68
N LEU A 91 -9.39 21.37 3.11
CA LEU A 91 -9.91 20.93 1.82
C LEU A 91 -10.60 19.57 1.94
N PRO A 92 -11.70 19.33 1.19
CA PRO A 92 -12.39 18.05 1.16
C PRO A 92 -11.67 16.99 0.31
N TRP A 93 -10.48 17.27 -0.20
CA TRP A 93 -9.65 16.34 -0.95
C TRP A 93 -8.19 16.45 -0.58
N VAL A 94 -7.47 15.33 -0.76
CA VAL A 94 -6.01 15.24 -0.71
C VAL A 94 -5.50 14.83 -2.08
N ARG A 95 -4.45 15.47 -2.56
CA ARG A 95 -3.78 15.05 -3.81
C ARG A 95 -2.46 14.34 -3.49
N TYR A 96 -2.16 13.31 -4.27
CA TYR A 96 -0.87 12.64 -4.22
C TYR A 96 -0.43 12.17 -5.61
N TRP A 97 0.83 11.83 -5.72
CA TRP A 97 1.43 11.28 -6.92
C TRP A 97 1.87 9.85 -6.66
N ASP A 98 1.73 8.98 -7.65
CA ASP A 98 2.30 7.64 -7.63
C ASP A 98 3.08 7.32 -8.90
N HIS A 99 3.93 6.31 -8.80
CA HIS A 99 4.57 5.63 -9.90
C HIS A 99 3.95 4.24 -10.06
N GLY A 100 3.78 3.81 -11.30
CA GLY A 100 3.32 2.46 -11.60
C GLY A 100 3.86 2.05 -12.97
N PHE A 101 4.97 1.33 -12.98
CA PHE A 101 5.62 0.84 -14.19
C PHE A 101 6.32 -0.50 -13.95
N LYS A 102 6.67 -1.19 -15.03
CA LYS A 102 7.48 -2.41 -14.95
C LYS A 102 8.96 -2.06 -14.96
N GLY A 103 9.69 -2.63 -14.00
CA GLY A 103 11.15 -2.55 -13.95
C GLY A 103 11.81 -3.44 -15.02
N PRO A 104 13.16 -3.40 -15.12
CA PRO A 104 13.92 -4.21 -16.09
C PRO A 104 13.72 -5.72 -15.91
N THR A 105 13.39 -6.17 -14.71
CA THR A 105 13.10 -7.58 -14.38
C THR A 105 11.67 -8.00 -14.73
N GLY A 106 10.84 -7.11 -15.28
CA GLY A 106 9.43 -7.34 -15.56
C GLY A 106 8.52 -7.23 -14.33
N GLN A 107 9.05 -7.00 -13.15
CA GLN A 107 8.27 -6.79 -11.93
C GLN A 107 7.68 -5.38 -11.90
N TRP A 108 6.48 -5.27 -11.32
CA TRP A 108 5.84 -3.98 -11.11
C TRP A 108 6.49 -3.21 -9.96
N TYR A 109 6.81 -1.95 -10.22
CA TYR A 109 7.13 -0.95 -9.22
C TYR A 109 5.90 -0.06 -9.05
N ILE A 110 5.25 -0.13 -7.89
CA ILE A 110 4.05 0.64 -7.55
C ILE A 110 4.30 1.29 -6.21
N GLU A 111 4.63 2.59 -6.23
CA GLU A 111 4.99 3.33 -5.03
C GLU A 111 4.50 4.78 -5.10
N ARG A 112 4.24 5.37 -3.93
CA ARG A 112 3.91 6.79 -3.85
C ARG A 112 5.15 7.62 -4.08
N SER A 113 5.04 8.63 -4.94
CA SER A 113 6.13 9.57 -5.18
C SER A 113 6.34 10.47 -3.97
N LEU A 114 7.59 10.63 -3.56
CA LEU A 114 8.00 11.49 -2.45
C LEU A 114 7.69 12.97 -2.71
N THR A 115 7.50 13.36 -3.99
CA THR A 115 7.03 14.72 -4.33
C THR A 115 5.65 15.04 -3.77
N SER A 116 4.85 14.02 -3.38
CA SER A 116 3.55 14.22 -2.72
C SER A 116 3.69 14.91 -1.35
N ILE A 117 4.82 14.74 -0.70
CA ILE A 117 5.17 15.34 0.61
C ILE A 117 6.27 16.40 0.49
N GLY A 118 6.52 16.90 -0.72
CA GLY A 118 7.52 17.95 -0.97
C GLY A 118 8.98 17.51 -0.90
N GLN A 119 9.24 16.18 -0.92
CA GLN A 119 10.60 15.64 -0.91
C GLN A 119 11.08 15.25 -2.31
N ASN A 120 12.39 15.16 -2.47
CA ASN A 120 13.00 14.68 -3.70
C ASN A 120 12.67 13.22 -3.95
N ASP A 121 12.27 12.92 -5.17
CA ASP A 121 11.87 11.59 -5.61
C ASP A 121 12.89 11.02 -6.60
N PRO A 122 13.58 9.92 -6.25
CA PRO A 122 14.66 9.38 -7.09
C PRO A 122 14.21 8.99 -8.50
N VAL A 123 12.98 8.49 -8.64
CA VAL A 123 12.43 8.13 -9.95
C VAL A 123 12.18 9.35 -10.80
N SER A 124 11.65 10.42 -10.22
CA SER A 124 11.44 11.70 -10.91
C SER A 124 12.75 12.35 -11.32
N GLU A 125 13.77 12.26 -10.48
CA GLU A 125 15.12 12.78 -10.82
C GLU A 125 15.75 11.98 -11.97
N ALA A 126 15.69 10.64 -11.92
CA ALA A 126 16.18 9.79 -13.00
C ALA A 126 15.44 10.06 -14.31
N ASN A 127 14.12 10.21 -14.26
CA ASN A 127 13.31 10.56 -15.42
C ASN A 127 13.67 11.93 -16.00
N SER A 128 13.99 12.92 -15.15
CA SER A 128 14.43 14.24 -15.62
C SER A 128 15.76 14.17 -16.37
N LYS A 129 16.70 13.35 -15.89
CA LYS A 129 17.98 13.12 -16.59
C LYS A 129 17.78 12.46 -17.95
N LEU A 130 16.95 11.40 -18.01
CA LEU A 130 16.61 10.71 -19.25
C LEU A 130 15.89 11.63 -20.24
N TRP A 131 14.97 12.46 -19.78
CA TRP A 131 14.26 13.41 -20.63
C TRP A 131 15.20 14.42 -21.28
N ASN A 132 16.19 14.89 -20.54
CA ASN A 132 17.17 15.88 -20.98
C ASN A 132 18.31 15.28 -21.82
N SER A 133 18.40 13.95 -21.96
CA SER A 133 19.38 13.28 -22.83
C SER A 133 19.17 13.64 -24.33
N GLY A 134 17.94 14.02 -24.68
CA GLY A 134 17.57 14.31 -26.08
C GLY A 134 17.19 13.06 -26.89
N ASN A 135 17.46 11.87 -26.39
CA ASN A 135 17.16 10.58 -27.04
C ASN A 135 15.65 10.25 -26.97
N ASP A 136 15.07 9.83 -28.09
CA ASP A 136 13.64 9.52 -28.16
C ASP A 136 13.27 8.22 -27.43
N ASP A 137 14.16 7.23 -27.34
CA ASP A 137 13.96 6.00 -26.56
C ASP A 137 13.92 6.32 -25.05
N ASP A 138 14.79 7.21 -24.58
CA ASP A 138 14.79 7.70 -23.22
C ASP A 138 13.49 8.43 -22.89
N LYS A 139 13.02 9.29 -23.79
CA LYS A 139 11.72 9.97 -23.63
C LYS A 139 10.54 9.01 -23.61
N ALA A 140 10.57 7.93 -24.42
CA ALA A 140 9.56 6.87 -24.38
C ALA A 140 9.55 6.20 -23.00
N THR A 141 10.71 5.84 -22.48
CA THR A 141 10.88 5.28 -21.13
C THR A 141 10.31 6.20 -20.05
N VAL A 142 10.60 7.51 -20.14
CA VAL A 142 10.06 8.49 -19.18
C VAL A 142 8.54 8.59 -19.26
N ARG A 143 7.94 8.52 -20.45
CA ARG A 143 6.47 8.55 -20.61
C ARG A 143 5.80 7.38 -19.89
N GLU A 144 6.42 6.20 -19.87
CA GLU A 144 5.92 5.03 -19.16
C GLU A 144 6.09 5.16 -17.64
N ARG A 145 7.18 5.78 -17.17
CA ARG A 145 7.56 5.89 -15.75
C ARG A 145 7.09 7.16 -15.07
N LYS A 146 6.50 8.09 -15.82
CA LYS A 146 6.06 9.36 -15.25
C LYS A 146 5.05 9.13 -14.11
N ARG A 147 5.16 9.94 -13.07
CA ARG A 147 4.21 9.93 -11.95
C ARG A 147 2.79 10.30 -12.42
N ARG A 148 1.80 9.70 -11.78
CA ARG A 148 0.38 9.93 -12.02
C ARG A 148 -0.22 10.69 -10.85
N LEU A 149 -1.08 11.66 -11.15
CA LEU A 149 -1.78 12.45 -10.15
C LEU A 149 -3.09 11.79 -9.78
N HIS A 150 -3.33 11.66 -8.48
CA HIS A 150 -4.56 11.18 -7.90
C HIS A 150 -5.09 12.17 -6.86
N TYR A 151 -6.41 12.19 -6.74
CA TYR A 151 -7.14 12.86 -5.69
C TYR A 151 -7.87 11.83 -4.84
N VAL A 152 -8.02 12.11 -3.56
CA VAL A 152 -8.77 11.28 -2.61
C VAL A 152 -9.74 12.17 -1.87
N SER A 153 -10.99 11.78 -1.84
CA SER A 153 -12.05 12.44 -1.06
C SER A 153 -12.83 11.42 -0.26
N ASN A 154 -13.42 11.86 0.84
CA ASN A 154 -14.45 11.10 1.52
C ASN A 154 -15.75 11.20 0.73
N ILE A 155 -16.40 10.06 0.54
CA ILE A 155 -17.71 9.98 -0.14
C ILE A 155 -18.68 9.19 0.72
N LEU A 156 -19.95 9.54 0.60
CA LEU A 156 -21.07 8.69 1.02
C LEU A 156 -21.61 7.98 -0.23
N VAL A 157 -21.75 6.67 -0.18
CA VAL A 157 -22.40 5.90 -1.25
C VAL A 157 -23.91 5.96 -1.04
N GLU A 158 -24.64 6.63 -1.91
CA GLU A 158 -26.09 6.74 -1.85
C GLU A 158 -26.81 5.58 -2.53
N SER A 159 -26.29 5.14 -3.68
CA SER A 159 -26.78 3.95 -4.38
C SER A 159 -25.67 3.24 -5.12
N ASP A 160 -25.55 1.95 -4.88
CA ASP A 160 -24.61 1.03 -5.55
C ASP A 160 -25.33 -0.27 -5.89
N PRO A 161 -26.10 -0.32 -7.00
CA PRO A 161 -26.90 -1.50 -7.35
C PRO A 161 -26.07 -2.77 -7.52
N ALA A 162 -24.77 -2.64 -7.83
CA ALA A 162 -23.86 -3.78 -7.96
C ALA A 162 -23.42 -4.33 -6.59
N ASN A 163 -23.35 -3.47 -5.57
CA ASN A 163 -22.98 -3.83 -4.20
C ASN A 163 -23.84 -3.06 -3.18
N PRO A 164 -25.09 -3.47 -2.96
CA PRO A 164 -26.02 -2.77 -2.06
C PRO A 164 -25.52 -2.65 -0.61
N ALA A 165 -24.58 -3.51 -0.21
CA ALA A 165 -23.97 -3.45 1.13
C ALA A 165 -23.15 -2.17 1.37
N ASN A 166 -22.76 -1.47 0.32
CA ASN A 166 -22.00 -0.21 0.41
C ASN A 166 -22.91 1.00 0.65
N GLU A 167 -24.22 0.86 0.37
CA GLU A 167 -25.17 1.97 0.46
C GLU A 167 -25.29 2.50 1.90
N GLY A 168 -25.26 3.80 2.05
CA GLY A 168 -25.28 4.49 3.34
C GLY A 168 -23.93 4.46 4.09
N GLN A 169 -22.87 3.92 3.50
CA GLN A 169 -21.54 3.88 4.11
C GLN A 169 -20.62 4.95 3.53
N VAL A 170 -19.64 5.35 4.36
CA VAL A 170 -18.61 6.34 3.99
C VAL A 170 -17.33 5.62 3.60
N PHE A 171 -16.77 5.99 2.45
CA PHE A 171 -15.55 5.44 1.91
C PHE A 171 -14.59 6.53 1.43
N LEU A 172 -13.36 6.12 1.15
CA LEU A 172 -12.41 6.91 0.38
C LEU A 172 -12.62 6.63 -1.11
N PHE A 173 -12.73 7.69 -1.90
CA PHE A 173 -12.77 7.57 -3.35
C PHE A 173 -11.50 8.14 -3.95
N VAL A 174 -10.80 7.32 -4.73
CA VAL A 174 -9.56 7.71 -5.44
C VAL A 174 -9.89 7.96 -6.90
N TYR A 175 -9.62 9.16 -7.38
CA TYR A 175 -9.94 9.57 -8.74
C TYR A 175 -8.86 10.44 -9.38
N GLY A 176 -8.90 10.52 -10.71
CA GLY A 176 -7.93 11.27 -11.50
C GLY A 176 -8.35 12.70 -11.77
N LYS A 177 -7.42 13.46 -12.38
CA LYS A 177 -7.62 14.88 -12.74
C LYS A 177 -8.90 15.14 -13.54
N LYS A 178 -9.29 14.26 -14.47
CA LYS A 178 -10.51 14.46 -15.28
C LYS A 178 -11.79 14.54 -14.46
N ILE A 179 -11.89 13.72 -13.40
CA ILE A 179 -13.06 13.75 -12.50
C ILE A 179 -12.97 15.01 -11.64
N PHE A 180 -11.78 15.32 -11.11
CA PHE A 180 -11.55 16.53 -10.33
C PHE A 180 -11.97 17.80 -11.10
N ASP A 181 -11.51 17.94 -12.34
CA ASP A 181 -11.85 19.10 -13.18
C ASP A 181 -13.36 19.24 -13.36
N LYS A 182 -14.08 18.12 -13.64
CA LYS A 182 -15.54 18.13 -13.75
C LYS A 182 -16.25 18.56 -12.47
N ILE A 183 -15.73 18.14 -11.29
CA ILE A 183 -16.28 18.58 -10.01
C ILE A 183 -16.09 20.08 -9.85
N MET A 184 -14.89 20.58 -10.16
CA MET A 184 -14.59 22.00 -10.05
C MET A 184 -15.40 22.86 -11.02
N ASP A 185 -15.60 22.37 -12.26
CA ASP A 185 -16.42 23.05 -13.26
C ASP A 185 -17.88 23.20 -12.78
N VAL A 186 -18.42 22.19 -12.10
CA VAL A 186 -19.78 22.24 -11.52
C VAL A 186 -19.85 23.16 -10.29
N MET A 187 -18.81 23.16 -9.46
CA MET A 187 -18.73 24.02 -8.26
C MET A 187 -18.50 25.50 -8.60
N GLN A 188 -17.81 25.78 -9.69
CA GLN A 188 -17.51 27.13 -10.18
C GLN A 188 -17.82 27.24 -11.67
N PRO A 189 -19.10 27.28 -12.05
CA PRO A 189 -19.47 27.38 -13.44
C PRO A 189 -18.93 28.67 -14.07
N GLN A 190 -18.35 28.54 -15.27
CA GLN A 190 -17.76 29.67 -15.98
C GLN A 190 -18.82 30.58 -16.66
N PHE A 191 -20.05 30.11 -16.71
CA PHE A 191 -21.16 30.83 -17.33
C PHE A 191 -22.04 31.44 -16.26
N ALA A 192 -22.35 32.74 -16.41
CA ALA A 192 -23.11 33.52 -15.43
C ALA A 192 -24.55 33.02 -15.18
N ASP A 193 -25.06 32.19 -16.07
CA ASP A 193 -26.44 31.66 -16.04
C ASP A 193 -26.56 30.29 -15.33
N GLU A 194 -25.46 29.69 -14.91
CA GLU A 194 -25.44 28.42 -14.19
C GLU A 194 -25.28 28.66 -12.68
N GLU A 195 -26.24 28.18 -11.89
CA GLU A 195 -26.08 28.21 -10.44
C GLU A 195 -25.06 27.15 -10.00
N PRO A 196 -24.10 27.51 -9.12
CA PRO A 196 -23.15 26.55 -8.58
C PRO A 196 -23.88 25.48 -7.77
N MET A 197 -23.57 24.21 -8.04
CA MET A 197 -24.13 23.11 -7.27
C MET A 197 -23.52 23.12 -5.87
N ASN A 198 -24.36 23.13 -4.86
CA ASN A 198 -23.91 22.98 -3.47
C ASN A 198 -23.48 21.50 -3.25
N PRO A 199 -22.31 21.23 -2.68
CA PRO A 199 -21.81 19.88 -2.47
C PRO A 199 -22.62 19.06 -1.47
#